data_7b1fb98010f166a77548ebb840f555f9
#
_entry.id   7b1fb98010f166a77548ebb840f555f9
#
_cell.length_a   1.000
_cell.length_b   1.000
_cell.length_c   1.000
_cell.angle_alpha   90.00
_cell.angle_beta   90.00
_cell.angle_gamma   90.00
#
_symmetry.space_group_name_H-M   'P 1'
#
loop_
_entity.id
_entity.type
_entity.pdbx_description
1 polymer ?
#
loop_
_entity_poly.entity_id
_entity_poly.type
_entity_poly.pdbx_seq_one_letter_code
_entity_poly.pdbx_strand_id
1 'polypeptide(L)'
;IRNHPEASVTDLPGIYSLSPYTSEEIVTRDFLLKNHPRGIINIVDATNIERNLYLTMQLIEMDIPMVLALNMMDEVRENGGTIRINELENTLGIPVVPISAAKNEGINELIEHAVHVARYDECPGRLDFCDANAENGLAAVHRGIHAVVHLIEDHAAKAKIPVRFAATKLMEGDKLIMTQLALDENEKELLEHIISEMENECGKDREAALADMRFNFIEKVCSSTVVKPVESKAHARSVKIDRFLTGKYTALPAFAGIMALVFWLTFGVIGAGLSDLLSMAIDWFTGVCDAGLTAFGINPVVHSLVIDGIFAGVGSVLSFLPVIVVLFFFLSILEDSGYMARIAFVMDKLLRKIGLSGRSFVPMLIGFGCSVPAIMSTRTLASERDRKMTILLTPFMSCSAKLPIYALFTYAFFPKYKVLVMIGLYFTGIITGILYALILKKTAFKGEPVPFVMELPNYRLPSPKSVMQLIWEKAKDFITKAFTIIFLATIVIWFLQTFDVRLNVVTDSKDSLLALIGGLIAPVFAPLGFNDWRISTALITGFTAKESVVSTLT
;
A
#
# COMPACT_ATOMS: atom_id res chain seq x y z
N ILE A 1 8.65 0.72 -25.63
CA ILE A 1 8.27 -0.67 -26.00
C ILE A 1 9.41 -1.24 -26.86
N ARG A 2 9.89 -2.48 -26.58
CA ARG A 2 11.10 -3.05 -27.23
C ARG A 2 11.02 -3.07 -28.76
N ASN A 3 9.88 -3.43 -29.32
CA ASN A 3 9.70 -3.51 -30.79
C ASN A 3 9.15 -2.23 -31.41
N HIS A 4 8.78 -1.26 -30.58
CA HIS A 4 8.19 0.04 -30.97
C HIS A 4 8.84 1.16 -30.16
N PRO A 5 10.10 1.54 -30.49
CA PRO A 5 10.84 2.56 -29.72
C PRO A 5 10.20 3.95 -29.80
N GLU A 6 9.33 4.18 -30.77
CA GLU A 6 8.53 5.39 -30.90
C GLU A 6 7.37 5.49 -29.88
N ALA A 7 7.00 4.39 -29.24
CA ALA A 7 5.90 4.33 -28.29
C ALA A 7 6.41 4.18 -26.87
N SER A 8 5.93 5.03 -25.96
CA SER A 8 6.15 4.96 -24.53
C SER A 8 4.86 4.57 -23.81
N VAL A 9 4.96 3.73 -22.78
CA VAL A 9 3.84 3.35 -21.92
C VAL A 9 4.03 4.00 -20.57
N THR A 10 3.00 4.67 -20.07
CA THR A 10 2.95 5.21 -18.72
C THR A 10 2.02 4.36 -17.89
N ASP A 11 2.52 3.82 -16.77
CA ASP A 11 1.72 3.11 -15.79
C ASP A 11 0.95 4.10 -14.92
N LEU A 12 -0.35 3.86 -14.75
CA LEU A 12 -1.24 4.67 -13.92
C LEU A 12 -1.75 3.84 -12.75
N PRO A 13 -2.09 4.49 -11.62
CA PRO A 13 -2.68 3.79 -10.49
C PRO A 13 -3.93 3.01 -10.89
N GLY A 14 -4.10 1.78 -10.33
CA GLY A 14 -5.30 0.97 -10.54
C GLY A 14 -6.53 1.61 -9.91
N ILE A 15 -7.57 1.81 -10.71
CA ILE A 15 -8.82 2.45 -10.32
C ILE A 15 -10.03 1.62 -10.78
N TYR A 16 -11.18 1.86 -10.16
CA TYR A 16 -12.46 1.24 -10.57
C TYR A 16 -13.43 2.25 -11.18
N SER A 17 -13.15 3.53 -11.04
CA SER A 17 -13.99 4.63 -11.51
C SER A 17 -13.12 5.86 -11.80
N LEU A 18 -13.60 6.78 -12.65
CA LEU A 18 -13.04 8.12 -12.86
C LEU A 18 -13.69 9.19 -11.96
N SER A 19 -14.43 8.77 -10.92
CA SER A 19 -15.03 9.70 -9.96
C SER A 19 -13.98 10.15 -8.93
N PRO A 20 -14.00 11.43 -8.47
CA PRO A 20 -12.91 12.01 -7.68
C PRO A 20 -12.97 11.65 -6.18
N TYR A 21 -13.14 10.38 -5.86
CA TYR A 21 -13.22 9.91 -4.46
C TYR A 21 -11.84 9.62 -3.84
N THR A 22 -10.89 9.16 -4.65
CA THR A 22 -9.53 8.83 -4.20
C THR A 22 -8.48 9.65 -4.93
N SER A 23 -7.27 9.75 -4.36
CA SER A 23 -6.15 10.42 -5.01
C SER A 23 -5.72 9.75 -6.31
N GLU A 24 -5.81 8.42 -6.39
CA GLU A 24 -5.48 7.65 -7.58
C GLU A 24 -6.44 7.95 -8.74
N GLU A 25 -7.74 8.04 -8.45
CA GLU A 25 -8.77 8.38 -9.45
C GLU A 25 -8.56 9.79 -9.98
N ILE A 26 -8.24 10.75 -9.10
CA ILE A 26 -7.92 12.13 -9.49
C ILE A 26 -6.67 12.17 -10.38
N VAL A 27 -5.59 11.48 -9.97
CA VAL A 27 -4.32 11.45 -10.75
C VAL A 27 -4.54 10.85 -12.12
N THR A 28 -5.22 9.71 -12.22
CA THR A 28 -5.50 9.03 -13.49
C THR A 28 -6.37 9.91 -14.39
N ARG A 29 -7.46 10.48 -13.86
CA ARG A 29 -8.33 11.38 -14.62
C ARG A 29 -7.61 12.63 -15.10
N ASP A 30 -6.85 13.27 -14.22
CA ASP A 30 -6.08 14.47 -14.57
C ASP A 30 -5.02 14.18 -15.64
N PHE A 31 -4.39 12.99 -15.58
CA PHE A 31 -3.47 12.56 -16.62
C PHE A 31 -4.17 12.42 -17.97
N LEU A 32 -5.32 11.76 -18.01
CA LEU A 32 -6.08 11.58 -19.26
C LEU A 32 -6.56 12.91 -19.85
N LEU A 33 -7.07 13.81 -19.02
CA LEU A 33 -7.60 15.12 -19.47
C LEU A 33 -6.51 16.13 -19.85
N LYS A 34 -5.36 16.12 -19.18
CA LYS A 34 -4.28 17.11 -19.42
C LYS A 34 -3.27 16.66 -20.47
N ASN A 35 -2.93 15.37 -20.49
CA ASN A 35 -1.86 14.86 -21.36
C ASN A 35 -2.38 14.31 -22.69
N HIS A 36 -3.69 14.08 -22.82
CA HIS A 36 -4.33 13.55 -24.04
C HIS A 36 -3.51 12.39 -24.64
N PRO A 37 -3.38 11.23 -23.96
CA PRO A 37 -2.61 10.12 -24.49
C PRO A 37 -3.18 9.66 -25.83
N ARG A 38 -2.33 9.20 -26.74
CA ARG A 38 -2.74 8.71 -28.06
C ARG A 38 -3.50 7.38 -28.02
N GLY A 39 -3.44 6.69 -26.90
CA GLY A 39 -4.20 5.44 -26.71
C GLY A 39 -4.17 4.98 -25.27
N ILE A 40 -5.15 4.16 -24.91
CA ILE A 40 -5.32 3.57 -23.59
C ILE A 40 -5.28 2.05 -23.71
N ILE A 41 -4.51 1.39 -22.85
CA ILE A 41 -4.61 -0.04 -22.62
C ILE A 41 -5.38 -0.21 -21.30
N ASN A 42 -6.65 -0.61 -21.40
CA ASN A 42 -7.48 -0.87 -20.24
C ASN A 42 -7.39 -2.36 -19.86
N ILE A 43 -6.78 -2.66 -18.72
CA ILE A 43 -6.60 -4.03 -18.25
C ILE A 43 -7.74 -4.39 -17.32
N VAL A 44 -8.52 -5.40 -17.69
CA VAL A 44 -9.71 -5.88 -17.00
C VAL A 44 -9.49 -7.32 -16.50
N ASP A 45 -9.85 -7.58 -15.26
CA ASP A 45 -9.92 -8.95 -14.73
C ASP A 45 -11.11 -9.69 -15.34
N ALA A 46 -10.82 -10.66 -16.22
CA ALA A 46 -11.84 -11.46 -16.91
C ALA A 46 -12.65 -12.36 -15.97
N THR A 47 -12.13 -12.65 -14.76
CA THR A 47 -12.87 -13.45 -13.76
C THR A 47 -13.99 -12.64 -13.09
N ASN A 48 -13.86 -11.30 -13.09
CA ASN A 48 -14.82 -10.34 -12.52
C ASN A 48 -15.19 -9.25 -13.53
N ILE A 49 -15.45 -9.65 -14.76
CA ILE A 49 -15.62 -8.73 -15.90
C ILE A 49 -16.76 -7.71 -15.67
N GLU A 50 -17.89 -8.12 -15.09
CA GLU A 50 -19.05 -7.26 -14.87
C GLU A 50 -18.70 -5.99 -14.09
N ARG A 51 -17.90 -6.11 -13.04
CA ARG A 51 -17.49 -4.98 -12.24
C ARG A 51 -16.44 -4.12 -12.94
N ASN A 52 -15.49 -4.76 -13.60
CA ASN A 52 -14.37 -4.05 -14.22
C ASN A 52 -14.80 -3.28 -15.48
N LEU A 53 -15.85 -3.71 -16.16
CA LEU A 53 -16.43 -2.98 -17.29
C LEU A 53 -17.00 -1.62 -16.90
N TYR A 54 -17.28 -1.36 -15.62
CA TYR A 54 -17.78 -0.05 -15.19
C TYR A 54 -16.80 1.09 -15.49
N LEU A 55 -15.51 0.89 -15.22
CA LEU A 55 -14.46 1.83 -15.64
C LEU A 55 -14.33 1.90 -17.17
N THR A 56 -14.46 0.75 -17.85
CA THR A 56 -14.40 0.69 -19.31
C THR A 56 -15.46 1.59 -19.95
N MET A 57 -16.69 1.59 -19.40
CA MET A 57 -17.75 2.48 -19.87
C MET A 57 -17.37 3.97 -19.75
N GLN A 58 -16.79 4.36 -18.62
CA GLN A 58 -16.34 5.74 -18.39
C GLN A 58 -15.16 6.13 -19.30
N LEU A 59 -14.27 5.19 -19.62
CA LEU A 59 -13.16 5.43 -20.55
C LEU A 59 -13.66 5.57 -22.00
N ILE A 60 -14.67 4.80 -22.41
CA ILE A 60 -15.31 4.95 -23.72
C ILE A 60 -15.95 6.35 -23.85
N GLU A 61 -16.57 6.87 -22.78
CA GLU A 61 -17.13 8.24 -22.78
C GLU A 61 -16.06 9.34 -22.99
N MET A 62 -14.77 9.03 -22.72
CA MET A 62 -13.65 9.96 -22.97
C MET A 62 -13.21 10.04 -24.44
N ASP A 63 -13.73 9.18 -25.31
CA ASP A 63 -13.47 9.17 -26.76
C ASP A 63 -11.97 9.16 -27.11
N ILE A 64 -11.17 8.45 -26.32
CA ILE A 64 -9.73 8.23 -26.54
C ILE A 64 -9.54 6.84 -27.15
N PRO A 65 -8.68 6.68 -28.19
CA PRO A 65 -8.34 5.38 -28.74
C PRO A 65 -7.97 4.38 -27.65
N MET A 66 -8.59 3.19 -27.62
CA MET A 66 -8.34 2.24 -26.53
C MET A 66 -8.43 0.78 -26.98
N VAL A 67 -7.71 -0.07 -26.23
CA VAL A 67 -7.76 -1.54 -26.34
C VAL A 67 -8.11 -2.11 -24.98
N LEU A 68 -9.04 -3.07 -24.96
CA LEU A 68 -9.43 -3.80 -23.77
C LEU A 68 -8.57 -5.07 -23.65
N ALA A 69 -7.74 -5.16 -22.61
CA ALA A 69 -6.97 -6.35 -22.32
C ALA A 69 -7.70 -7.20 -21.26
N LEU A 70 -8.25 -8.34 -21.66
CA LEU A 70 -8.89 -9.30 -20.75
C LEU A 70 -7.83 -10.17 -20.10
N ASN A 71 -7.38 -9.80 -18.90
CA ASN A 71 -6.38 -10.53 -18.15
C ASN A 71 -6.99 -11.71 -17.36
N MET A 72 -6.15 -12.66 -16.95
CA MET A 72 -6.54 -13.88 -16.23
C MET A 72 -7.43 -14.84 -17.05
N MET A 73 -7.29 -14.82 -18.38
CA MET A 73 -8.03 -15.73 -19.25
C MET A 73 -7.67 -17.19 -19.05
N ASP A 74 -6.48 -17.49 -18.53
CA ASP A 74 -6.11 -18.82 -18.07
C ASP A 74 -7.01 -19.32 -16.93
N GLU A 75 -7.31 -18.48 -15.95
CA GLU A 75 -8.24 -18.82 -14.86
C GLU A 75 -9.69 -19.02 -15.35
N VAL A 76 -10.14 -18.18 -16.27
CA VAL A 76 -11.48 -18.34 -16.88
C VAL A 76 -11.58 -19.69 -17.58
N ARG A 77 -10.58 -20.08 -18.36
CA ARG A 77 -10.52 -21.38 -19.07
C ARG A 77 -10.40 -22.56 -18.11
N GLU A 78 -9.55 -22.48 -17.10
CA GLU A 78 -9.37 -23.53 -16.07
C GLU A 78 -10.65 -23.77 -15.27
N ASN A 79 -11.48 -22.75 -15.10
CA ASN A 79 -12.79 -22.83 -14.43
C ASN A 79 -13.93 -23.26 -15.37
N GLY A 80 -13.64 -23.54 -16.65
CA GLY A 80 -14.64 -23.96 -17.64
C GLY A 80 -15.54 -22.82 -18.14
N GLY A 81 -15.15 -21.57 -17.90
CA GLY A 81 -15.82 -20.39 -18.45
C GLY A 81 -15.30 -20.05 -19.85
N THR A 82 -16.05 -19.26 -20.59
CA THR A 82 -15.68 -18.75 -21.92
C THR A 82 -16.22 -17.34 -22.09
N ILE A 83 -15.42 -16.46 -22.71
CA ILE A 83 -15.85 -15.13 -23.12
C ILE A 83 -15.82 -15.08 -24.64
N ARG A 84 -16.91 -14.66 -25.25
CA ARG A 84 -17.04 -14.50 -26.69
C ARG A 84 -16.43 -13.18 -27.13
N ILE A 85 -15.11 -13.21 -27.41
CA ILE A 85 -14.30 -12.01 -27.69
C ILE A 85 -14.91 -11.18 -28.81
N ASN A 86 -15.19 -11.78 -29.97
CA ASN A 86 -15.70 -11.06 -31.14
C ASN A 86 -17.07 -10.39 -30.89
N GLU A 87 -17.95 -11.04 -30.09
CA GLU A 87 -19.23 -10.43 -29.72
C GLU A 87 -19.01 -9.25 -28.75
N LEU A 88 -18.05 -9.38 -27.84
CA LEU A 88 -17.69 -8.31 -26.92
C LEU A 88 -17.08 -7.11 -27.65
N GLU A 89 -16.16 -7.34 -28.61
CA GLU A 89 -15.62 -6.30 -29.48
C GLU A 89 -16.71 -5.55 -30.26
N ASN A 90 -17.58 -6.31 -30.90
CA ASN A 90 -18.69 -5.71 -31.69
C ASN A 90 -19.63 -4.88 -30.80
N THR A 91 -19.85 -5.32 -29.55
CA THR A 91 -20.76 -4.63 -28.63
C THR A 91 -20.13 -3.40 -28.01
N LEU A 92 -18.83 -3.45 -27.69
CA LEU A 92 -18.10 -2.32 -27.08
C LEU A 92 -17.50 -1.35 -28.11
N GLY A 93 -17.38 -1.77 -29.37
CA GLY A 93 -16.77 -0.97 -30.44
C GLY A 93 -15.28 -0.70 -30.27
N ILE A 94 -14.58 -1.55 -29.51
CA ILE A 94 -13.15 -1.45 -29.24
C ILE A 94 -12.49 -2.83 -29.36
N PRO A 95 -11.22 -2.92 -29.79
CA PRO A 95 -10.49 -4.18 -29.82
C PRO A 95 -10.37 -4.81 -28.44
N VAL A 96 -10.56 -6.12 -28.35
CA VAL A 96 -10.52 -6.91 -27.13
C VAL A 96 -9.49 -8.03 -27.25
N VAL A 97 -8.43 -7.97 -26.46
CA VAL A 97 -7.34 -8.93 -26.52
C VAL A 97 -7.32 -9.81 -25.25
N PRO A 98 -7.49 -11.13 -25.38
CA PRO A 98 -7.39 -12.05 -24.25
C PRO A 98 -5.94 -12.27 -23.87
N ILE A 99 -5.58 -12.02 -22.61
CA ILE A 99 -4.21 -12.17 -22.12
C ILE A 99 -4.15 -13.00 -20.82
N SER A 100 -2.97 -13.55 -20.55
CA SER A 100 -2.56 -13.99 -19.21
C SER A 100 -1.19 -13.40 -18.91
N ALA A 101 -1.16 -12.34 -18.12
CA ALA A 101 0.08 -11.66 -17.73
C ALA A 101 1.01 -12.61 -16.93
N ALA A 102 0.45 -13.49 -16.10
CA ALA A 102 1.19 -14.48 -15.32
C ALA A 102 1.92 -15.51 -16.19
N LYS A 103 1.31 -15.92 -17.32
CA LYS A 103 1.87 -16.88 -18.28
C LYS A 103 2.55 -16.21 -19.48
N ASN A 104 2.52 -14.88 -19.56
CA ASN A 104 3.03 -14.09 -20.69
C ASN A 104 2.37 -14.46 -22.04
N GLU A 105 1.05 -14.79 -22.00
CA GLU A 105 0.24 -15.10 -23.18
C GLU A 105 -0.50 -13.85 -23.68
N GLY A 106 -0.57 -13.65 -25.01
CA GLY A 106 -1.33 -12.57 -25.66
C GLY A 106 -0.70 -11.18 -25.58
N ILE A 107 0.45 -11.00 -24.91
CA ILE A 107 1.06 -9.68 -24.67
C ILE A 107 1.54 -9.02 -25.98
N ASN A 108 2.14 -9.77 -26.90
CA ASN A 108 2.60 -9.22 -28.19
C ASN A 108 1.42 -8.73 -29.03
N GLU A 109 0.34 -9.52 -29.10
CA GLU A 109 -0.89 -9.17 -29.80
C GLU A 109 -1.52 -7.90 -29.20
N LEU A 110 -1.57 -7.79 -27.87
CA LEU A 110 -2.03 -6.60 -27.17
C LEU A 110 -1.23 -5.35 -27.56
N ILE A 111 0.09 -5.47 -27.62
CA ILE A 111 0.99 -4.35 -28.01
C ILE A 111 0.73 -3.94 -29.46
N GLU A 112 0.59 -4.89 -30.37
CA GLU A 112 0.33 -4.61 -31.78
C GLU A 112 -1.00 -3.87 -31.96
N HIS A 113 -2.08 -4.36 -31.31
CA HIS A 113 -3.38 -3.69 -31.34
C HIS A 113 -3.32 -2.28 -30.72
N ALA A 114 -2.65 -2.12 -29.56
CA ALA A 114 -2.54 -0.83 -28.90
C ALA A 114 -1.77 0.20 -29.75
N VAL A 115 -0.69 -0.21 -30.39
CA VAL A 115 0.08 0.65 -31.31
C VAL A 115 -0.72 0.97 -32.57
N HIS A 116 -1.48 0.02 -33.11
CA HIS A 116 -2.33 0.22 -34.28
C HIS A 116 -3.42 1.28 -34.00
N VAL A 117 -4.20 1.07 -32.94
CA VAL A 117 -5.29 1.96 -32.52
C VAL A 117 -4.76 3.38 -32.26
N ALA A 118 -3.62 3.50 -31.54
CA ALA A 118 -2.99 4.79 -31.27
C ALA A 118 -2.40 5.48 -32.50
N ARG A 119 -1.96 4.70 -33.52
CA ARG A 119 -1.38 5.24 -34.77
C ARG A 119 -2.43 5.77 -35.72
N TYR A 120 -3.57 5.06 -35.80
CA TYR A 120 -4.65 5.42 -36.76
C TYR A 120 -5.77 6.23 -36.10
N ASP A 121 -5.62 6.58 -34.82
CA ASP A 121 -6.58 7.36 -34.03
C ASP A 121 -8.00 6.74 -34.04
N GLU A 122 -8.04 5.39 -33.88
CA GLU A 122 -9.28 4.64 -33.88
C GLU A 122 -9.99 4.81 -32.54
N CYS A 123 -10.82 5.85 -32.44
CA CYS A 123 -11.63 6.13 -31.27
C CYS A 123 -12.80 5.13 -31.12
N PRO A 124 -13.22 4.84 -29.88
CA PRO A 124 -14.45 4.11 -29.64
C PRO A 124 -15.62 4.80 -30.34
N GLY A 125 -16.47 4.04 -31.03
CA GLY A 125 -17.69 4.60 -31.61
C GLY A 125 -18.58 5.22 -30.52
N ARG A 126 -19.50 6.12 -30.90
CA ARG A 126 -20.49 6.67 -29.98
C ARG A 126 -21.42 5.56 -29.52
N LEU A 127 -21.11 4.94 -28.39
CA LEU A 127 -21.96 3.95 -27.74
C LEU A 127 -22.98 4.68 -26.85
N ASP A 128 -24.24 4.47 -27.15
CA ASP A 128 -25.34 4.90 -26.29
C ASP A 128 -25.63 3.79 -25.27
N PHE A 129 -25.22 4.01 -24.01
CA PHE A 129 -25.47 3.07 -22.90
C PHE A 129 -26.92 3.15 -22.43
N CYS A 130 -27.66 4.14 -22.87
CA CYS A 130 -29.04 4.38 -22.51
C CYS A 130 -29.97 3.91 -23.61
N ASP A 131 -31.07 3.26 -23.21
CA ASP A 131 -32.12 2.83 -24.11
C ASP A 131 -33.28 3.84 -24.02
N ALA A 132 -33.57 4.54 -25.13
CA ALA A 132 -34.63 5.55 -25.19
C ALA A 132 -36.03 4.94 -24.89
N ASN A 133 -36.20 3.64 -25.11
CA ASN A 133 -37.45 2.91 -24.91
C ASN A 133 -37.42 2.05 -23.63
N ALA A 134 -36.41 2.22 -22.76
CA ALA A 134 -36.30 1.41 -21.56
C ALA A 134 -37.46 1.67 -20.60
N GLU A 135 -37.97 0.61 -20.03
CA GLU A 135 -38.85 0.66 -18.87
C GLU A 135 -38.08 1.02 -17.60
N ASN A 136 -38.74 1.38 -16.53
CA ASN A 136 -38.14 1.63 -15.21
C ASN A 136 -37.32 2.94 -15.05
N GLY A 137 -37.70 4.03 -15.72
CA GLY A 137 -37.06 5.35 -15.51
C GLY A 137 -35.74 5.56 -16.24
N LEU A 138 -35.16 4.55 -16.90
CA LEU A 138 -33.91 4.70 -17.67
C LEU A 138 -34.07 5.62 -18.89
N ALA A 139 -35.28 5.72 -19.44
CA ALA A 139 -35.59 6.72 -20.49
C ALA A 139 -35.45 8.16 -20.01
N ALA A 140 -35.75 8.43 -18.73
CA ALA A 140 -35.52 9.75 -18.13
C ALA A 140 -34.03 10.10 -18.04
N VAL A 141 -33.19 9.12 -17.68
CA VAL A 141 -31.73 9.28 -17.67
C VAL A 141 -31.19 9.58 -19.07
N HIS A 142 -31.70 8.86 -20.09
CA HIS A 142 -31.34 9.11 -21.48
C HIS A 142 -31.66 10.56 -21.90
N ARG A 143 -32.88 11.02 -21.66
CA ARG A 143 -33.28 12.40 -21.96
C ARG A 143 -32.46 13.42 -21.20
N GLY A 144 -32.20 13.20 -19.91
CA GLY A 144 -31.37 14.06 -19.08
C GLY A 144 -29.95 14.20 -19.62
N ILE A 145 -29.29 13.09 -19.95
CA ILE A 145 -27.93 13.14 -20.54
C ILE A 145 -27.93 13.93 -21.84
N HIS A 146 -28.88 13.67 -22.75
CA HIS A 146 -28.93 14.39 -24.02
C HIS A 146 -29.22 15.89 -23.84
N ALA A 147 -30.10 16.26 -22.92
CA ALA A 147 -30.37 17.66 -22.62
C ALA A 147 -29.11 18.38 -22.07
N VAL A 148 -28.38 17.72 -21.17
CA VAL A 148 -27.13 18.28 -20.61
C VAL A 148 -26.04 18.34 -21.68
N VAL A 149 -25.90 17.32 -22.56
CA VAL A 149 -24.96 17.36 -23.70
C VAL A 149 -25.20 18.61 -24.57
N HIS A 150 -26.43 18.91 -24.95
CA HIS A 150 -26.75 20.12 -25.70
C HIS A 150 -26.46 21.41 -24.95
N LEU A 151 -26.70 21.44 -23.62
CA LEU A 151 -26.45 22.60 -22.79
C LEU A 151 -24.96 22.97 -22.73
N ILE A 152 -24.05 21.95 -22.69
CA ILE A 152 -22.63 22.18 -22.41
C ILE A 152 -21.72 22.04 -23.64
N GLU A 153 -22.24 21.81 -24.84
CA GLU A 153 -21.45 21.49 -26.02
C GLU A 153 -20.36 22.55 -26.31
N ASP A 154 -20.70 23.83 -26.24
CA ASP A 154 -19.76 24.92 -26.44
C ASP A 154 -18.70 25.05 -25.34
N HIS A 155 -19.12 24.82 -24.10
CA HIS A 155 -18.24 24.86 -22.92
C HIS A 155 -17.25 23.69 -22.91
N ALA A 156 -17.71 22.49 -23.24
CA ALA A 156 -16.89 21.30 -23.35
C ALA A 156 -15.85 21.43 -24.48
N ALA A 157 -16.25 21.96 -25.63
CA ALA A 157 -15.35 22.25 -26.75
C ALA A 157 -14.24 23.26 -26.36
N LYS A 158 -14.58 24.34 -25.67
CA LYS A 158 -13.61 25.32 -25.15
C LYS A 158 -12.65 24.72 -24.12
N ALA A 159 -13.18 23.87 -23.22
CA ALA A 159 -12.39 23.20 -22.18
C ALA A 159 -11.60 22.00 -22.72
N LYS A 160 -11.82 21.59 -23.99
CA LYS A 160 -11.26 20.36 -24.59
C LYS A 160 -11.57 19.09 -23.81
N ILE A 161 -12.77 19.00 -23.27
CA ILE A 161 -13.27 17.83 -22.54
C ILE A 161 -14.33 17.15 -23.42
N PRO A 162 -14.30 15.82 -23.57
CA PRO A 162 -15.33 15.08 -24.31
C PRO A 162 -16.73 15.38 -23.74
N VAL A 163 -17.65 15.80 -24.61
CA VAL A 163 -18.95 16.35 -24.19
C VAL A 163 -19.77 15.35 -23.38
N ARG A 164 -19.78 14.08 -23.80
CA ARG A 164 -20.54 13.03 -23.11
C ARG A 164 -19.98 12.73 -21.72
N PHE A 165 -18.65 12.64 -21.61
CA PHE A 165 -17.98 12.48 -20.31
C PHE A 165 -18.28 13.68 -19.39
N ALA A 166 -18.22 14.90 -19.93
CA ALA A 166 -18.54 16.10 -19.17
C ALA A 166 -20.00 16.09 -18.68
N ALA A 167 -20.95 15.72 -19.55
CA ALA A 167 -22.37 15.66 -19.23
C ALA A 167 -22.67 14.63 -18.12
N THR A 168 -22.16 13.41 -18.25
CA THR A 168 -22.37 12.38 -17.22
C THR A 168 -21.74 12.77 -15.89
N LYS A 169 -20.55 13.39 -15.89
CA LYS A 169 -19.89 13.87 -14.67
C LYS A 169 -20.60 15.07 -14.03
N LEU A 170 -21.12 15.99 -14.80
CA LEU A 170 -21.97 17.08 -14.27
C LEU A 170 -23.22 16.54 -13.60
N MET A 171 -23.89 15.57 -14.24
CA MET A 171 -25.07 14.93 -13.67
C MET A 171 -24.73 14.14 -12.39
N GLU A 172 -23.52 13.56 -12.27
CA GLU A 172 -23.04 12.94 -11.02
C GLU A 172 -22.69 14.00 -9.93
N GLY A 173 -22.72 15.30 -10.27
CA GLY A 173 -22.39 16.39 -9.33
C GLY A 173 -20.89 16.64 -9.17
N ASP A 174 -20.06 16.28 -10.16
CA ASP A 174 -18.60 16.48 -10.11
C ASP A 174 -18.23 17.97 -10.13
N LYS A 175 -17.81 18.48 -8.97
CA LYS A 175 -17.43 19.88 -8.78
C LYS A 175 -16.20 20.29 -9.58
N LEU A 176 -15.30 19.36 -9.90
CA LEU A 176 -14.09 19.67 -10.65
C LEU A 176 -14.44 19.94 -12.12
N ILE A 177 -15.28 19.11 -12.72
CA ILE A 177 -15.78 19.32 -14.09
C ILE A 177 -16.64 20.59 -14.15
N MET A 178 -17.51 20.81 -13.16
CA MET A 178 -18.31 22.03 -13.09
C MET A 178 -17.43 23.30 -13.08
N THR A 179 -16.33 23.29 -12.35
CA THR A 179 -15.39 24.41 -12.30
C THR A 179 -14.64 24.59 -13.63
N GLN A 180 -14.26 23.47 -14.30
CA GLN A 180 -13.53 23.53 -15.57
C GLN A 180 -14.38 24.03 -16.74
N LEU A 181 -15.67 23.70 -16.74
CA LEU A 181 -16.60 24.14 -17.78
C LEU A 181 -17.04 25.61 -17.61
N ALA A 182 -16.87 26.19 -16.42
CA ALA A 182 -17.18 27.60 -16.12
C ALA A 182 -18.60 28.02 -16.57
N LEU A 183 -19.60 27.21 -16.22
CA LEU A 183 -21.01 27.49 -16.53
C LEU A 183 -21.48 28.77 -15.80
N ASP A 184 -22.35 29.53 -16.45
CA ASP A 184 -23.00 30.68 -15.82
C ASP A 184 -24.09 30.26 -14.81
N GLU A 185 -24.66 31.20 -14.07
CA GLU A 185 -25.65 30.87 -13.03
C GLU A 185 -26.98 30.36 -13.63
N ASN A 186 -27.38 30.87 -14.82
CA ASN A 186 -28.59 30.41 -15.49
C ASN A 186 -28.43 28.97 -16.02
N GLU A 187 -27.25 28.68 -16.56
CA GLU A 187 -26.90 27.32 -17.02
C GLU A 187 -26.86 26.31 -15.85
N LYS A 188 -26.35 26.73 -14.70
CA LYS A 188 -26.36 25.90 -13.48
C LYS A 188 -27.78 25.64 -12.99
N GLU A 189 -28.66 26.67 -12.99
CA GLU A 189 -30.06 26.49 -12.62
C GLU A 189 -30.77 25.54 -13.59
N LEU A 190 -30.52 25.68 -14.88
CA LEU A 190 -31.10 24.79 -15.90
C LEU A 190 -30.58 23.35 -15.74
N LEU A 191 -29.27 23.17 -15.46
CA LEU A 191 -28.67 21.87 -15.17
C LEU A 191 -29.35 21.20 -13.97
N GLU A 192 -29.51 21.91 -12.86
CA GLU A 192 -30.19 21.37 -11.66
C GLU A 192 -31.67 21.09 -11.91
N HIS A 193 -32.34 21.86 -12.77
CA HIS A 193 -33.72 21.58 -13.18
C HIS A 193 -33.81 20.26 -13.97
N ILE A 194 -32.95 20.05 -14.96
CA ILE A 194 -32.88 18.81 -15.75
C ILE A 194 -32.62 17.61 -14.83
N ILE A 195 -31.68 17.74 -13.90
CA ILE A 195 -31.33 16.68 -12.95
C ILE A 195 -32.51 16.37 -12.02
N SER A 196 -33.18 17.40 -11.47
CA SER A 196 -34.32 17.23 -10.59
C SER A 196 -35.51 16.57 -11.29
N GLU A 197 -35.75 16.90 -12.56
CA GLU A 197 -36.78 16.25 -13.37
C GLU A 197 -36.45 14.76 -13.58
N MET A 198 -35.21 14.44 -13.91
CA MET A 198 -34.73 13.07 -14.05
C MET A 198 -34.86 12.29 -12.74
N GLU A 199 -34.42 12.86 -11.60
CA GLU A 199 -34.51 12.22 -10.27
C GLU A 199 -35.98 11.93 -9.89
N ASN A 200 -36.88 12.86 -10.17
CA ASN A 200 -38.33 12.68 -9.89
C ASN A 200 -38.97 11.59 -10.76
N GLU A 201 -38.59 11.51 -12.04
CA GLU A 201 -39.14 10.50 -12.95
C GLU A 201 -38.58 9.09 -12.67
N CYS A 202 -37.25 8.98 -12.37
CA CYS A 202 -36.64 7.69 -12.12
C CYS A 202 -36.78 7.22 -10.66
N GLY A 203 -37.16 8.09 -9.73
CA GLY A 203 -37.34 7.80 -8.31
C GLY A 203 -36.03 7.44 -7.58
N LYS A 204 -34.89 7.82 -8.13
CA LYS A 204 -33.54 7.57 -7.60
C LYS A 204 -32.73 8.87 -7.63
N ASP A 205 -31.74 8.96 -6.76
CA ASP A 205 -30.78 10.05 -6.83
C ASP A 205 -29.92 9.97 -8.11
N ARG A 206 -29.30 11.08 -8.46
CA ARG A 206 -28.51 11.24 -9.71
C ARG A 206 -27.38 10.22 -9.86
N GLU A 207 -26.65 9.95 -8.78
CA GLU A 207 -25.53 8.99 -8.79
C GLU A 207 -26.03 7.56 -8.99
N ALA A 208 -27.09 7.16 -8.27
CA ALA A 208 -27.69 5.84 -8.39
C ALA A 208 -28.34 5.63 -9.78
N ALA A 209 -29.00 6.65 -10.33
CA ALA A 209 -29.64 6.56 -11.65
C ALA A 209 -28.61 6.31 -12.77
N LEU A 210 -27.49 7.03 -12.77
CA LEU A 210 -26.39 6.86 -13.73
C LEU A 210 -25.63 5.54 -13.51
N ALA A 211 -25.45 5.14 -12.27
CA ALA A 211 -24.84 3.84 -11.96
C ALA A 211 -25.70 2.70 -12.47
N ASP A 212 -27.01 2.73 -12.24
CA ASP A 212 -27.94 1.72 -12.73
C ASP A 212 -27.97 1.63 -14.24
N MET A 213 -27.94 2.78 -14.94
CA MET A 213 -27.86 2.80 -16.41
C MET A 213 -26.63 2.02 -16.90
N ARG A 214 -25.44 2.29 -16.33
CA ARG A 214 -24.20 1.57 -16.70
C ARG A 214 -24.28 0.09 -16.33
N PHE A 215 -24.76 -0.25 -15.14
CA PHE A 215 -24.86 -1.65 -14.71
C PHE A 215 -25.86 -2.45 -15.55
N ASN A 216 -27.01 -1.88 -15.93
CA ASN A 216 -27.95 -2.54 -16.81
C ASN A 216 -27.35 -2.82 -18.19
N PHE A 217 -26.58 -1.88 -18.75
CA PHE A 217 -25.86 -2.11 -20.00
C PHE A 217 -24.80 -3.22 -19.84
N ILE A 218 -24.00 -3.17 -18.79
CA ILE A 218 -22.99 -4.20 -18.49
C ILE A 218 -23.63 -5.57 -18.32
N GLU A 219 -24.74 -5.68 -17.61
CA GLU A 219 -25.47 -6.93 -17.43
C GLU A 219 -25.95 -7.49 -18.77
N LYS A 220 -26.50 -6.64 -19.65
CA LYS A 220 -26.92 -7.00 -21.00
C LYS A 220 -25.74 -7.53 -21.84
N VAL A 221 -24.60 -6.82 -21.81
CA VAL A 221 -23.36 -7.23 -22.48
C VAL A 221 -22.87 -8.57 -21.93
N CYS A 222 -22.73 -8.69 -20.62
CA CYS A 222 -22.19 -9.89 -20.00
C CYS A 222 -23.12 -11.11 -20.17
N SER A 223 -24.43 -10.92 -20.15
CA SER A 223 -25.37 -12.02 -20.38
C SER A 223 -25.29 -12.63 -21.78
N SER A 224 -24.90 -11.82 -22.78
CA SER A 224 -24.73 -12.28 -24.17
C SER A 224 -23.34 -12.83 -24.45
N THR A 225 -22.28 -12.22 -23.84
CA THR A 225 -20.88 -12.49 -24.21
C THR A 225 -20.15 -13.42 -23.25
N VAL A 226 -20.59 -13.51 -21.99
CA VAL A 226 -19.90 -14.29 -20.94
C VAL A 226 -20.66 -15.58 -20.64
N VAL A 227 -20.05 -16.70 -20.97
CA VAL A 227 -20.54 -18.02 -20.50
C VAL A 227 -19.93 -18.25 -19.13
N LYS A 228 -20.74 -18.00 -18.07
CA LYS A 228 -20.29 -18.19 -16.68
C LYS A 228 -19.94 -19.66 -16.44
N PRO A 229 -18.78 -19.94 -15.82
CA PRO A 229 -18.48 -21.30 -15.38
C PRO A 229 -19.53 -21.75 -14.35
N VAL A 230 -19.83 -23.05 -14.35
CA VAL A 230 -20.44 -23.71 -13.18
C VAL A 230 -19.54 -23.39 -11.99
N GLU A 231 -20.09 -22.97 -10.84
CA GLU A 231 -19.36 -22.48 -9.66
C GLU A 231 -17.97 -23.10 -9.52
N SER A 232 -16.94 -22.28 -9.68
CA SER A 232 -15.54 -22.72 -9.64
C SER A 232 -15.29 -23.44 -8.31
N LYS A 233 -14.73 -24.67 -8.38
CA LYS A 233 -14.32 -25.42 -7.18
C LYS A 233 -13.40 -24.58 -6.28
N ALA A 234 -12.62 -23.68 -6.88
CA ALA A 234 -11.74 -22.75 -6.17
C ALA A 234 -12.54 -21.69 -5.40
N HIS A 235 -13.59 -21.11 -6.03
CA HIS A 235 -14.47 -20.16 -5.37
C HIS A 235 -15.24 -20.81 -4.20
N ALA A 236 -15.85 -21.98 -4.44
CA ALA A 236 -16.54 -22.73 -3.39
C ALA A 236 -15.62 -23.11 -2.22
N ARG A 237 -14.34 -23.42 -2.50
CA ARG A 237 -13.32 -23.67 -1.47
C ARG A 237 -12.96 -22.40 -0.73
N SER A 238 -12.79 -21.26 -1.42
CA SER A 238 -12.52 -19.95 -0.83
C SER A 238 -13.66 -19.51 0.09
N VAL A 239 -14.92 -19.66 -0.32
CA VAL A 239 -16.10 -19.34 0.51
C VAL A 239 -16.14 -20.18 1.80
N LYS A 240 -15.78 -21.48 1.72
CA LYS A 240 -15.70 -22.34 2.92
C LYS A 240 -14.62 -21.89 3.89
N ILE A 241 -13.45 -21.53 3.37
CA ILE A 241 -12.31 -21.01 4.18
C ILE A 241 -12.70 -19.66 4.78
N ASP A 242 -13.32 -18.77 4.01
CA ASP A 242 -13.76 -17.45 4.44
C ASP A 242 -14.79 -17.50 5.56
N ARG A 243 -15.71 -18.49 5.54
CA ARG A 243 -16.66 -18.69 6.64
C ARG A 243 -15.98 -18.84 8.01
N PHE A 244 -14.78 -19.44 8.04
CA PHE A 244 -13.98 -19.57 9.26
C PHE A 244 -13.07 -18.36 9.50
N LEU A 245 -12.32 -17.93 8.48
CA LEU A 245 -11.29 -16.88 8.62
C LEU A 245 -11.87 -15.46 8.72
N THR A 246 -13.09 -15.21 8.20
CA THR A 246 -13.75 -13.90 8.28
C THR A 246 -14.99 -13.91 9.18
N GLY A 247 -15.26 -15.02 9.85
CA GLY A 247 -16.42 -15.18 10.73
C GLY A 247 -16.38 -14.21 11.91
N LYS A 248 -17.57 -13.75 12.35
CA LYS A 248 -17.72 -12.72 13.42
C LYS A 248 -16.94 -13.01 14.71
N TYR A 249 -16.82 -14.27 15.10
CA TYR A 249 -16.14 -14.71 16.35
C TYR A 249 -14.83 -15.44 16.09
N THR A 250 -14.62 -15.98 14.90
CA THR A 250 -13.46 -16.80 14.54
C THR A 250 -12.33 -16.01 13.89
N ALA A 251 -12.64 -14.88 13.24
CA ALA A 251 -11.66 -14.09 12.51
C ALA A 251 -10.50 -13.60 13.38
N LEU A 252 -10.78 -12.96 14.50
CA LEU A 252 -9.74 -12.43 15.39
C LEU A 252 -8.89 -13.52 16.07
N PRO A 253 -9.47 -14.60 16.63
CA PRO A 253 -8.67 -15.72 17.15
C PRO A 253 -7.84 -16.42 16.08
N ALA A 254 -8.39 -16.66 14.88
CA ALA A 254 -7.64 -17.27 13.78
C ALA A 254 -6.47 -16.37 13.35
N PHE A 255 -6.72 -15.08 13.22
CA PHE A 255 -5.68 -14.10 12.93
C PHE A 255 -4.58 -14.11 14.01
N ALA A 256 -4.96 -14.03 15.29
CA ALA A 256 -4.01 -14.07 16.40
C ALA A 256 -3.17 -15.36 16.39
N GLY A 257 -3.78 -16.51 16.08
CA GLY A 257 -3.08 -17.79 15.96
C GLY A 257 -2.08 -17.85 14.81
N ILE A 258 -2.49 -17.38 13.62
CA ILE A 258 -1.61 -17.32 12.45
C ILE A 258 -0.44 -16.36 12.70
N MET A 259 -0.69 -15.18 13.27
CA MET A 259 0.37 -14.22 13.57
C MET A 259 1.30 -14.72 14.69
N ALA A 260 0.77 -15.37 15.71
CA ALA A 260 1.59 -15.99 16.75
C ALA A 260 2.51 -17.07 16.15
N LEU A 261 2.01 -17.88 15.23
CA LEU A 261 2.81 -18.88 14.51
C LEU A 261 3.91 -18.21 13.65
N VAL A 262 3.57 -17.20 12.88
CA VAL A 262 4.54 -16.45 12.05
C VAL A 262 5.62 -15.82 12.92
N PHE A 263 5.26 -15.16 14.01
CA PHE A 263 6.23 -14.54 14.91
C PHE A 263 7.07 -15.58 15.67
N TRP A 264 6.48 -16.69 16.09
CA TRP A 264 7.23 -17.77 16.72
C TRP A 264 8.26 -18.39 15.78
N LEU A 265 7.91 -18.65 14.53
CA LEU A 265 8.85 -19.15 13.51
C LEU A 265 9.93 -18.11 13.18
N THR A 266 9.56 -16.83 13.08
CA THR A 266 10.49 -15.75 12.72
C THR A 266 11.47 -15.45 13.85
N PHE A 267 10.99 -15.22 15.05
CA PHE A 267 11.82 -14.76 16.18
C PHE A 267 12.30 -15.89 17.11
N GLY A 268 11.64 -17.04 17.09
CA GLY A 268 11.95 -18.13 18.01
C GLY A 268 12.77 -19.27 17.38
N VAL A 269 12.56 -19.58 16.12
CA VAL A 269 13.14 -20.79 15.51
C VAL A 269 14.02 -20.46 14.32
N ILE A 270 13.42 -20.10 13.19
CA ILE A 270 14.15 -19.97 11.91
C ILE A 270 15.00 -18.70 11.89
N GLY A 271 14.38 -17.57 12.16
CA GLY A 271 15.07 -16.27 12.10
C GLY A 271 16.13 -16.14 13.18
N ALA A 272 15.86 -16.58 14.42
CA ALA A 272 16.84 -16.59 15.51
C ALA A 272 18.04 -17.49 15.16
N GLY A 273 17.81 -18.73 14.72
CA GLY A 273 18.90 -19.66 14.38
C GLY A 273 19.78 -19.16 13.23
N LEU A 274 19.17 -18.55 12.20
CA LEU A 274 19.93 -17.95 11.10
C LEU A 274 20.67 -16.67 11.54
N SER A 275 20.09 -15.89 12.46
CA SER A 275 20.73 -14.70 13.03
C SER A 275 21.96 -15.08 13.86
N ASP A 276 21.85 -16.12 14.69
CA ASP A 276 22.97 -16.64 15.50
C ASP A 276 24.11 -17.16 14.60
N LEU A 277 23.75 -17.87 13.53
CA LEU A 277 24.73 -18.35 12.54
C LEU A 277 25.47 -17.18 11.86
N LEU A 278 24.74 -16.15 11.45
CA LEU A 278 25.33 -14.97 10.82
C LEU A 278 26.17 -14.17 11.82
N SER A 279 25.73 -14.03 13.07
CA SER A 279 26.53 -13.39 14.14
C SER A 279 27.85 -14.14 14.35
N MET A 280 27.83 -15.47 14.47
CA MET A 280 29.07 -16.26 14.57
C MET A 280 30.01 -16.04 13.39
N ALA A 281 29.47 -15.92 12.17
CA ALA A 281 30.28 -15.64 10.98
C ALA A 281 30.88 -14.24 11.02
N ILE A 282 30.13 -13.21 11.45
CA ILE A 282 30.59 -11.84 11.61
C ILE A 282 31.66 -11.78 12.70
N ASP A 283 31.46 -12.41 13.85
CA ASP A 283 32.39 -12.43 14.96
C ASP A 283 33.71 -13.12 14.57
N TRP A 284 33.62 -14.24 13.86
CA TRP A 284 34.79 -14.92 13.31
C TRP A 284 35.58 -14.02 12.34
N PHE A 285 34.87 -13.36 11.41
CA PHE A 285 35.51 -12.45 10.47
C PHE A 285 36.12 -11.22 11.16
N THR A 286 35.45 -10.66 12.15
CA THR A 286 35.96 -9.57 12.98
C THR A 286 37.22 -10.00 13.72
N GLY A 287 37.24 -11.20 14.31
CA GLY A 287 38.41 -11.75 14.97
C GLY A 287 39.60 -11.96 14.05
N VAL A 288 39.38 -12.40 12.80
CA VAL A 288 40.45 -12.50 11.79
C VAL A 288 41.02 -11.13 11.45
N CYS A 289 40.13 -10.13 11.28
CA CYS A 289 40.56 -8.75 11.00
C CYS A 289 41.32 -8.15 12.18
N ASP A 290 40.84 -8.35 13.41
CA ASP A 290 41.51 -7.91 14.64
C ASP A 290 42.93 -8.48 14.78
N ALA A 291 43.08 -9.80 14.62
CA ALA A 291 44.40 -10.44 14.61
C ALA A 291 45.31 -9.90 13.50
N GLY A 292 44.78 -9.64 12.31
CA GLY A 292 45.51 -9.05 11.19
C GLY A 292 46.00 -7.62 11.51
N LEU A 293 45.11 -6.75 11.98
CA LEU A 293 45.42 -5.37 12.31
C LEU A 293 46.45 -5.30 13.44
N THR A 294 46.34 -6.17 14.43
CA THR A 294 47.29 -6.28 15.54
C THR A 294 48.66 -6.76 15.06
N ALA A 295 48.71 -7.74 14.15
CA ALA A 295 49.95 -8.26 13.56
C ALA A 295 50.71 -7.19 12.72
N PHE A 296 49.97 -6.31 12.05
CA PHE A 296 50.55 -5.20 11.28
C PHE A 296 50.94 -4.01 12.17
N GLY A 297 50.66 -4.01 13.48
CA GLY A 297 51.04 -2.95 14.40
C GLY A 297 50.40 -1.59 14.10
N ILE A 298 49.14 -1.60 13.65
CA ILE A 298 48.42 -0.38 13.25
C ILE A 298 48.14 0.49 14.49
N ASN A 299 48.07 1.82 14.27
CA ASN A 299 47.75 2.80 15.31
C ASN A 299 46.46 2.36 16.08
N PRO A 300 46.51 2.35 17.43
CA PRO A 300 45.39 1.91 18.28
C PRO A 300 44.05 2.61 17.98
N VAL A 301 44.09 3.88 17.56
CA VAL A 301 42.90 4.66 17.21
C VAL A 301 42.26 4.12 15.92
N VAL A 302 43.06 3.80 14.91
CA VAL A 302 42.58 3.21 13.65
C VAL A 302 42.08 1.80 13.88
N HIS A 303 42.75 1.04 14.74
CA HIS A 303 42.30 -0.29 15.14
C HIS A 303 40.90 -0.25 15.79
N SER A 304 40.71 0.63 16.79
CA SER A 304 39.41 0.83 17.43
C SER A 304 38.33 1.33 16.45
N LEU A 305 38.69 2.25 15.53
CA LEU A 305 37.73 2.67 14.49
C LEU A 305 37.22 1.49 13.66
N VAL A 306 38.13 0.61 13.26
CA VAL A 306 37.75 -0.53 12.41
C VAL A 306 36.95 -1.57 13.20
N ILE A 307 37.43 -1.98 14.36
CA ILE A 307 36.80 -3.07 15.14
C ILE A 307 35.56 -2.55 15.88
N ASP A 308 35.68 -1.51 16.71
CA ASP A 308 34.61 -1.02 17.55
C ASP A 308 33.64 -0.10 16.83
N GLY A 309 34.14 0.71 15.89
CA GLY A 309 33.32 1.64 15.10
C GLY A 309 32.59 0.93 13.93
N ILE A 310 33.33 0.23 13.07
CA ILE A 310 32.79 -0.32 11.83
C ILE A 310 32.24 -1.73 12.05
N PHE A 311 33.06 -2.68 12.50
CA PHE A 311 32.61 -4.08 12.62
C PHE A 311 31.56 -4.27 13.69
N ALA A 312 31.72 -3.70 14.87
CA ALA A 312 30.71 -3.80 15.93
C ALA A 312 29.40 -3.11 15.53
N GLY A 313 29.47 -1.89 14.94
CA GLY A 313 28.30 -1.14 14.54
C GLY A 313 27.53 -1.78 13.37
N VAL A 314 28.22 -2.07 12.26
CA VAL A 314 27.59 -2.68 11.08
C VAL A 314 27.21 -4.14 11.35
N GLY A 315 28.04 -4.88 12.06
CA GLY A 315 27.83 -6.28 12.40
C GLY A 315 26.55 -6.48 13.21
N SER A 316 26.32 -5.64 14.23
CA SER A 316 25.12 -5.69 15.04
C SER A 316 23.84 -5.51 14.24
N VAL A 317 23.87 -4.65 13.20
CA VAL A 317 22.72 -4.40 12.33
C VAL A 317 22.53 -5.53 11.31
N LEU A 318 23.61 -6.05 10.73
CA LEU A 318 23.55 -7.15 9.78
C LEU A 318 23.03 -8.44 10.43
N SER A 319 23.31 -8.68 11.71
CA SER A 319 22.82 -9.86 12.42
C SER A 319 21.29 -9.96 12.45
N PHE A 320 20.55 -8.86 12.30
CA PHE A 320 19.09 -8.84 12.18
C PHE A 320 18.57 -9.12 10.78
N LEU A 321 19.42 -9.10 9.74
CA LEU A 321 19.00 -9.33 8.36
C LEU A 321 18.24 -10.66 8.17
N PRO A 322 18.69 -11.81 8.71
CA PRO A 322 17.96 -13.06 8.55
C PRO A 322 16.56 -13.03 9.14
N VAL A 323 16.39 -12.42 10.31
CA VAL A 323 15.08 -12.27 10.95
C VAL A 323 14.15 -11.45 10.06
N ILE A 324 14.65 -10.37 9.45
CA ILE A 324 13.87 -9.53 8.53
C ILE A 324 13.48 -10.31 7.28
N VAL A 325 14.40 -11.06 6.69
CA VAL A 325 14.17 -11.90 5.50
C VAL A 325 13.10 -12.95 5.78
N VAL A 326 13.19 -13.66 6.90
CA VAL A 326 12.20 -14.68 7.30
C VAL A 326 10.84 -14.05 7.59
N LEU A 327 10.79 -12.89 8.23
CA LEU A 327 9.54 -12.17 8.46
C LEU A 327 8.86 -11.82 7.12
N PHE A 328 9.60 -11.23 6.20
CA PHE A 328 9.05 -10.87 4.90
C PHE A 328 8.67 -12.07 4.05
N PHE A 329 9.38 -13.19 4.19
CA PHE A 329 8.97 -14.45 3.57
C PHE A 329 7.55 -14.86 3.99
N PHE A 330 7.27 -14.90 5.29
CA PHE A 330 5.94 -15.26 5.78
C PHE A 330 4.88 -14.21 5.43
N LEU A 331 5.22 -12.91 5.55
CA LEU A 331 4.29 -11.83 5.18
C LEU A 331 3.95 -11.86 3.70
N SER A 332 4.91 -12.14 2.83
CA SER A 332 4.70 -12.30 1.38
C SER A 332 3.77 -13.48 1.07
N ILE A 333 3.92 -14.60 1.77
CA ILE A 333 3.01 -15.74 1.65
C ILE A 333 1.58 -15.35 2.05
N LEU A 334 1.41 -14.62 3.14
CA LEU A 334 0.09 -14.16 3.60
C LEU A 334 -0.53 -13.15 2.63
N GLU A 335 0.28 -12.29 2.01
CA GLU A 335 -0.14 -11.30 1.02
C GLU A 335 -0.56 -11.98 -0.28
N ASP A 336 0.31 -12.78 -0.88
CA ASP A 336 0.05 -13.49 -2.14
C ASP A 336 -1.12 -14.47 -2.03
N SER A 337 -1.31 -15.11 -0.86
CA SER A 337 -2.45 -15.99 -0.63
C SER A 337 -3.80 -15.26 -0.59
N GLY A 338 -3.81 -13.92 -0.52
CA GLY A 338 -5.01 -13.10 -0.35
C GLY A 338 -5.54 -13.03 1.08
N TYR A 339 -4.81 -13.59 2.06
CA TYR A 339 -5.22 -13.55 3.48
C TYR A 339 -5.18 -12.12 4.06
N MET A 340 -4.17 -11.31 3.67
CA MET A 340 -4.03 -9.94 4.16
C MET A 340 -5.22 -9.05 3.78
N ALA A 341 -5.79 -9.23 2.58
CA ALA A 341 -7.00 -8.51 2.16
C ALA A 341 -8.20 -8.80 3.08
N ARG A 342 -8.36 -10.05 3.50
CA ARG A 342 -9.43 -10.47 4.40
C ARG A 342 -9.29 -9.90 5.80
N ILE A 343 -8.09 -9.88 6.32
CA ILE A 343 -7.82 -9.27 7.63
C ILE A 343 -8.03 -7.75 7.57
N ALA A 344 -7.61 -7.09 6.51
CA ALA A 344 -7.90 -5.67 6.29
C ALA A 344 -9.42 -5.41 6.28
N PHE A 345 -10.19 -6.27 5.62
CA PHE A 345 -11.66 -6.20 5.61
C PHE A 345 -12.27 -6.39 7.01
N VAL A 346 -11.85 -7.41 7.76
CA VAL A 346 -12.34 -7.66 9.13
C VAL A 346 -12.00 -6.51 10.07
N MET A 347 -10.79 -5.96 9.94
CA MET A 347 -10.30 -4.89 10.80
C MET A 347 -10.85 -3.50 10.45
N ASP A 348 -11.41 -3.32 9.24
CA ASP A 348 -11.93 -2.03 8.77
C ASP A 348 -12.97 -1.45 9.73
N LYS A 349 -13.89 -2.28 10.22
CA LYS A 349 -14.92 -1.85 11.18
C LYS A 349 -14.34 -1.32 12.51
N LEU A 350 -13.23 -1.88 12.97
CA LEU A 350 -12.56 -1.45 14.19
C LEU A 350 -11.72 -0.18 13.94
N LEU A 351 -10.97 -0.15 12.85
CA LEU A 351 -10.08 0.97 12.52
C LEU A 351 -10.84 2.25 12.17
N ARG A 352 -12.00 2.15 11.53
CA ARG A 352 -12.87 3.32 11.30
C ARG A 352 -13.27 4.06 12.57
N LYS A 353 -13.46 3.35 13.68
CA LYS A 353 -13.75 3.98 14.98
C LYS A 353 -12.65 4.93 15.42
N ILE A 354 -11.40 4.59 15.14
CA ILE A 354 -10.22 5.42 15.45
C ILE A 354 -9.82 6.34 14.30
N GLY A 355 -10.58 6.33 13.19
CA GLY A 355 -10.39 7.24 12.05
C GLY A 355 -9.42 6.75 10.98
N LEU A 356 -9.19 5.44 10.87
CA LEU A 356 -8.35 4.81 9.85
C LEU A 356 -9.17 3.87 8.97
N SER A 357 -8.72 3.65 7.74
CA SER A 357 -9.24 2.60 6.86
C SER A 357 -8.64 1.23 7.18
N GLY A 358 -9.33 0.15 6.80
CA GLY A 358 -8.86 -1.21 7.01
C GLY A 358 -7.49 -1.51 6.38
N ARG A 359 -7.15 -0.85 5.27
CA ARG A 359 -5.83 -0.97 4.64
C ARG A 359 -4.68 -0.54 5.55
N SER A 360 -4.91 0.41 6.46
CA SER A 360 -3.91 0.86 7.43
C SER A 360 -3.48 -0.22 8.42
N PHE A 361 -4.28 -1.30 8.55
CA PHE A 361 -3.95 -2.42 9.43
C PHE A 361 -2.69 -3.17 8.99
N VAL A 362 -2.47 -3.34 7.69
CA VAL A 362 -1.31 -4.08 7.16
C VAL A 362 0.02 -3.43 7.54
N PRO A 363 0.25 -2.12 7.29
CA PRO A 363 1.42 -1.42 7.82
C PRO A 363 1.58 -1.51 9.33
N MET A 364 0.50 -1.36 10.10
CA MET A 364 0.55 -1.46 11.56
C MET A 364 0.95 -2.85 12.02
N LEU A 365 0.48 -3.89 11.35
CA LEU A 365 0.85 -5.27 11.62
C LEU A 365 2.34 -5.52 11.37
N ILE A 366 2.87 -5.06 10.23
CA ILE A 366 4.30 -5.11 9.91
C ILE A 366 5.11 -4.39 11.00
N GLY A 367 4.54 -3.34 11.62
CA GLY A 367 5.14 -2.55 12.70
C GLY A 367 5.48 -3.35 13.95
N PHE A 368 4.77 -4.45 14.23
CA PHE A 368 5.13 -5.38 15.32
C PHE A 368 6.43 -6.16 15.01
N GLY A 369 6.75 -6.37 13.75
CA GLY A 369 8.04 -6.93 13.35
C GLY A 369 9.12 -5.86 13.27
N CYS A 370 8.95 -4.88 12.40
CA CYS A 370 9.89 -3.78 12.18
C CYS A 370 9.18 -2.50 11.72
N SER A 371 9.49 -1.38 12.38
CA SER A 371 8.85 -0.08 12.07
C SER A 371 9.29 0.51 10.71
N VAL A 372 10.49 0.22 10.23
CA VAL A 372 11.00 0.76 8.96
C VAL A 372 10.18 0.26 7.76
N PRO A 373 10.07 -1.05 7.51
CA PRO A 373 9.24 -1.56 6.43
C PRO A 373 7.74 -1.26 6.64
N ALA A 374 7.29 -1.16 7.88
CA ALA A 374 5.92 -0.74 8.18
C ALA A 374 5.62 0.66 7.65
N ILE A 375 6.50 1.62 7.93
CA ILE A 375 6.36 3.00 7.41
C ILE A 375 6.48 3.00 5.88
N MET A 376 7.39 2.21 5.29
CA MET A 376 7.51 2.12 3.84
C MET A 376 6.25 1.55 3.18
N SER A 377 5.61 0.55 3.79
CA SER A 377 4.38 -0.05 3.27
C SER A 377 3.18 0.91 3.31
N THR A 378 3.23 1.99 4.11
CA THR A 378 2.18 3.02 4.08
C THR A 378 2.07 3.75 2.74
N ARG A 379 3.06 3.63 1.85
CA ARG A 379 3.02 4.19 0.49
C ARG A 379 1.92 3.59 -0.37
N THR A 380 1.45 2.39 -0.02
CA THR A 380 0.32 1.73 -0.70
C THR A 380 -1.05 2.25 -0.26
N LEU A 381 -1.10 3.16 0.72
CA LEU A 381 -2.34 3.77 1.19
C LEU A 381 -2.74 4.92 0.27
N ALA A 382 -3.94 4.85 -0.28
CA ALA A 382 -4.50 5.82 -1.21
C ALA A 382 -4.67 7.22 -0.59
N SER A 383 -5.10 7.27 0.67
CA SER A 383 -5.35 8.51 1.39
C SER A 383 -4.08 9.05 2.04
N GLU A 384 -3.67 10.28 1.68
CA GLU A 384 -2.55 10.97 2.32
C GLU A 384 -2.78 11.16 3.83
N ARG A 385 -4.02 11.40 4.23
CA ARG A 385 -4.46 11.50 5.62
C ARG A 385 -4.21 10.18 6.36
N ASP A 386 -4.72 9.06 5.83
CA ASP A 386 -4.56 7.74 6.43
C ASP A 386 -3.09 7.33 6.46
N ARG A 387 -2.32 7.66 5.42
CA ARG A 387 -0.88 7.43 5.34
C ARG A 387 -0.13 8.16 6.46
N LYS A 388 -0.33 9.47 6.61
CA LYS A 388 0.32 10.27 7.65
C LYS A 388 -0.06 9.79 9.05
N MET A 389 -1.34 9.51 9.27
CA MET A 389 -1.83 9.01 10.55
C MET A 389 -1.25 7.63 10.88
N THR A 390 -1.18 6.71 9.91
CA THR A 390 -0.57 5.38 10.09
C THR A 390 0.92 5.47 10.40
N ILE A 391 1.66 6.38 9.72
CA ILE A 391 3.08 6.63 10.01
C ILE A 391 3.27 7.06 11.47
N LEU A 392 2.44 7.98 11.96
CA LEU A 392 2.52 8.49 13.34
C LEU A 392 2.16 7.41 14.38
N LEU A 393 1.30 6.44 14.02
CA LEU A 393 0.89 5.37 14.92
C LEU A 393 1.85 4.17 14.92
N THR A 394 2.58 3.94 13.83
CA THR A 394 3.52 2.82 13.71
C THR A 394 4.55 2.73 14.85
N PRO A 395 5.15 3.84 15.38
CA PRO A 395 6.10 3.76 16.49
C PRO A 395 5.52 3.25 17.81
N PHE A 396 4.21 3.31 18.01
CA PHE A 396 3.56 2.76 19.22
C PHE A 396 3.53 1.23 19.21
N MET A 397 3.63 0.61 18.04
CA MET A 397 3.73 -0.85 17.93
C MET A 397 5.09 -1.32 18.45
N SER A 398 5.06 -2.33 19.31
CA SER A 398 6.28 -2.87 19.91
C SER A 398 6.96 -3.84 18.95
N CYS A 399 8.00 -3.37 18.25
CA CYS A 399 8.79 -4.19 17.32
C CYS A 399 9.83 -5.05 18.04
N SER A 400 10.45 -6.00 17.32
CA SER A 400 11.49 -6.90 17.85
C SER A 400 12.66 -6.18 18.51
N ALA A 401 13.09 -5.03 17.98
CA ALA A 401 14.18 -4.22 18.55
C ALA A 401 13.87 -3.64 19.94
N LYS A 402 12.61 -3.56 20.34
CA LYS A 402 12.23 -3.13 21.70
C LYS A 402 12.27 -4.27 22.72
N LEU A 403 12.24 -5.53 22.27
CA LEU A 403 12.22 -6.70 23.16
C LEU A 403 13.43 -6.77 24.10
N PRO A 404 14.68 -6.60 23.63
CA PRO A 404 15.85 -6.59 24.52
C PRO A 404 15.77 -5.51 25.58
N ILE A 405 15.27 -4.30 25.21
CA ILE A 405 15.08 -3.20 26.15
C ILE A 405 14.05 -3.58 27.22
N TYR A 406 12.89 -4.10 26.80
CA TYR A 406 11.86 -4.56 27.74
C TYR A 406 12.38 -5.67 28.64
N ALA A 407 13.14 -6.63 28.10
CA ALA A 407 13.75 -7.71 28.86
C ALA A 407 14.72 -7.18 29.92
N LEU A 408 15.60 -6.24 29.57
CA LEU A 408 16.56 -5.62 30.50
C LEU A 408 15.84 -4.96 31.68
N PHE A 409 14.88 -4.10 31.40
CA PHE A 409 14.15 -3.38 32.45
C PHE A 409 13.25 -4.30 33.29
N THR A 410 12.57 -5.25 32.67
CA THR A 410 11.70 -6.19 33.40
C THR A 410 12.50 -7.15 34.25
N TYR A 411 13.70 -7.55 33.80
CA TYR A 411 14.60 -8.39 34.59
C TYR A 411 15.18 -7.62 35.79
N ALA A 412 15.56 -6.37 35.59
CA ALA A 412 16.14 -5.53 36.65
C ALA A 412 15.10 -5.14 37.72
N PHE A 413 13.90 -4.74 37.35
CA PHE A 413 12.92 -4.17 38.27
C PHE A 413 11.82 -5.14 38.70
N PHE A 414 11.48 -6.17 37.90
CA PHE A 414 10.35 -7.06 38.11
C PHE A 414 10.71 -8.55 37.93
N PRO A 415 11.71 -9.11 38.63
CA PRO A 415 12.22 -10.48 38.41
C PRO A 415 11.14 -11.55 38.56
N LYS A 416 10.16 -11.36 39.49
CA LYS A 416 9.05 -12.33 39.72
C LYS A 416 7.97 -12.28 38.63
N TYR A 417 7.71 -11.11 38.03
CA TYR A 417 6.58 -10.89 37.14
C TYR A 417 7.01 -10.46 35.73
N LYS A 418 8.26 -10.76 35.35
CA LYS A 418 8.88 -10.31 34.08
C LYS A 418 8.01 -10.53 32.85
N VAL A 419 7.40 -11.70 32.71
CA VAL A 419 6.55 -12.04 31.55
C VAL A 419 5.26 -11.19 31.55
N LEU A 420 4.62 -11.06 32.71
CA LEU A 420 3.37 -10.30 32.83
C LEU A 420 3.59 -8.81 32.59
N VAL A 421 4.70 -8.25 33.10
CA VAL A 421 5.07 -6.85 32.87
C VAL A 421 5.43 -6.63 31.40
N MET A 422 6.14 -7.54 30.76
CA MET A 422 6.46 -7.46 29.32
C MET A 422 5.19 -7.44 28.46
N ILE A 423 4.25 -8.34 28.74
CA ILE A 423 2.93 -8.35 28.08
C ILE A 423 2.19 -7.04 28.35
N GLY A 424 2.22 -6.55 29.59
CA GLY A 424 1.62 -5.26 29.98
C GLY A 424 2.19 -4.08 29.17
N LEU A 425 3.51 -4.03 28.95
CA LEU A 425 4.16 -3.01 28.12
C LEU A 425 3.69 -3.05 26.66
N TYR A 426 3.51 -4.25 26.10
CA TYR A 426 2.94 -4.40 24.76
C TYR A 426 1.52 -3.83 24.67
N PHE A 427 0.65 -4.20 25.59
CA PHE A 427 -0.72 -3.67 25.64
C PHE A 427 -0.75 -2.17 25.90
N THR A 428 0.13 -1.65 26.77
CA THR A 428 0.27 -0.22 27.02
C THR A 428 0.61 0.54 25.73
N GLY A 429 1.54 0.00 24.91
CA GLY A 429 1.87 0.56 23.61
C GLY A 429 0.65 0.65 22.68
N ILE A 430 -0.11 -0.44 22.56
CA ILE A 430 -1.33 -0.49 21.73
C ILE A 430 -2.39 0.50 22.24
N ILE A 431 -2.66 0.53 23.53
CA ILE A 431 -3.66 1.41 24.15
C ILE A 431 -3.27 2.88 23.94
N THR A 432 -2.00 3.22 24.19
CA THR A 432 -1.49 4.58 23.98
C THR A 432 -1.60 4.98 22.51
N GLY A 433 -1.29 4.06 21.57
CA GLY A 433 -1.49 4.28 20.14
C GLY A 433 -2.95 4.55 19.78
N ILE A 434 -3.90 3.80 20.34
CA ILE A 434 -5.34 4.01 20.12
C ILE A 434 -5.77 5.37 20.67
N LEU A 435 -5.36 5.73 21.89
CA LEU A 435 -5.67 7.03 22.50
C LEU A 435 -5.10 8.18 21.67
N TYR A 436 -3.86 8.04 21.20
CA TYR A 436 -3.23 9.03 20.33
C TYR A 436 -3.96 9.16 18.99
N ALA A 437 -4.39 8.03 18.39
CA ALA A 437 -5.21 8.02 17.17
C ALA A 437 -6.53 8.80 17.36
N LEU A 438 -7.22 8.61 18.49
CA LEU A 438 -8.46 9.32 18.81
C LEU A 438 -8.23 10.84 18.96
N ILE A 439 -7.11 11.24 19.57
CA ILE A 439 -6.71 12.65 19.67
C ILE A 439 -6.45 13.23 18.27
N LEU A 440 -5.65 12.52 17.44
CA LEU A 440 -5.33 12.95 16.09
C LEU A 440 -6.59 13.08 15.20
N LYS A 441 -7.52 12.13 15.31
CA LYS A 441 -8.82 12.18 14.59
C LYS A 441 -9.59 13.47 14.90
N LYS A 442 -9.55 13.94 16.14
CA LYS A 442 -10.28 15.14 16.57
C LYS A 442 -9.54 16.46 16.29
N THR A 443 -8.22 16.41 16.20
CA THR A 443 -7.36 17.60 16.07
C THR A 443 -6.81 17.80 14.66
N ALA A 444 -5.79 17.06 14.31
CA ALA A 444 -5.01 17.26 13.08
C ALA A 444 -5.62 16.60 11.83
N PHE A 445 -6.27 15.44 11.99
CA PHE A 445 -6.77 14.61 10.87
C PHE A 445 -8.30 14.50 10.92
N LYS A 446 -8.99 15.63 10.78
CA LYS A 446 -10.45 15.68 10.71
C LYS A 446 -10.95 15.06 9.40
N GLY A 447 -12.13 14.44 9.43
CA GLY A 447 -12.79 13.82 8.28
C GLY A 447 -12.97 12.31 8.45
N GLU A 448 -13.77 11.71 7.56
CA GLU A 448 -14.01 10.27 7.55
C GLU A 448 -12.91 9.55 6.74
N PRO A 449 -12.52 8.32 7.13
CA PRO A 449 -11.61 7.51 6.34
C PRO A 449 -12.26 7.10 5.02
N VAL A 450 -11.44 6.95 3.98
CA VAL A 450 -11.90 6.49 2.66
C VAL A 450 -12.65 5.17 2.80
N PRO A 451 -13.84 5.01 2.18
CA PRO A 451 -14.56 3.75 2.20
C PRO A 451 -13.70 2.61 1.65
N PHE A 452 -13.63 1.53 2.43
CA PHE A 452 -12.90 0.34 2.03
C PHE A 452 -13.81 -0.57 1.22
N VAL A 453 -13.79 -0.39 -0.09
CA VAL A 453 -14.47 -1.29 -1.03
C VAL A 453 -13.39 -2.16 -1.68
N MET A 454 -13.33 -3.42 -1.29
CA MET A 454 -12.40 -4.38 -1.87
C MET A 454 -13.11 -5.72 -2.09
N GLU A 455 -12.94 -6.27 -3.27
CA GLU A 455 -13.27 -7.69 -3.50
C GLU A 455 -12.23 -8.57 -2.84
N LEU A 456 -12.69 -9.63 -2.20
CA LEU A 456 -11.80 -10.61 -1.62
C LEU A 456 -11.29 -11.53 -2.75
N PRO A 457 -9.99 -11.46 -3.11
CA PRO A 457 -9.45 -12.32 -4.17
C PRO A 457 -9.57 -13.80 -3.77
N ASN A 458 -9.71 -14.72 -4.72
CA ASN A 458 -9.66 -16.14 -4.43
C ASN A 458 -8.33 -16.52 -3.77
N TYR A 459 -8.35 -17.51 -2.85
CA TYR A 459 -7.12 -18.02 -2.30
C TYR A 459 -6.27 -18.67 -3.38
N ARG A 460 -5.02 -18.22 -3.46
CA ARG A 460 -4.02 -18.74 -4.39
C ARG A 460 -2.81 -19.28 -3.64
N LEU A 461 -2.14 -20.25 -4.23
CA LEU A 461 -0.82 -20.65 -3.75
C LEU A 461 0.18 -19.56 -4.14
N PRO A 462 1.01 -19.08 -3.19
CA PRO A 462 2.01 -18.06 -3.48
C PRO A 462 2.95 -18.49 -4.61
N SER A 463 3.24 -17.58 -5.52
CA SER A 463 4.23 -17.81 -6.58
C SER A 463 5.64 -17.77 -5.98
N PRO A 464 6.45 -18.84 -6.08
CA PRO A 464 7.81 -18.83 -5.54
C PRO A 464 8.68 -17.72 -6.13
N LYS A 465 8.46 -17.36 -7.38
CA LYS A 465 9.20 -16.28 -8.06
C LYS A 465 8.86 -14.91 -7.48
N SER A 466 7.56 -14.62 -7.28
CA SER A 466 7.10 -13.34 -6.70
C SER A 466 7.59 -13.18 -5.26
N VAL A 467 7.47 -14.24 -4.46
CA VAL A 467 7.96 -14.25 -3.06
C VAL A 467 9.46 -13.98 -3.01
N MET A 468 10.26 -14.66 -3.84
CA MET A 468 11.72 -14.47 -3.89
C MET A 468 12.10 -13.05 -4.34
N GLN A 469 11.42 -12.51 -5.33
CA GLN A 469 11.65 -11.15 -5.81
C GLN A 469 11.36 -10.12 -4.71
N LEU A 470 10.22 -10.23 -4.02
CA LEU A 470 9.84 -9.33 -2.93
C LEU A 470 10.85 -9.39 -1.77
N ILE A 471 11.28 -10.60 -1.39
CA ILE A 471 12.31 -10.80 -0.36
C ILE A 471 13.60 -10.08 -0.77
N TRP A 472 14.05 -10.28 -2.01
CA TRP A 472 15.27 -9.66 -2.52
C TRP A 472 15.19 -8.13 -2.51
N GLU A 473 14.08 -7.55 -2.93
CA GLU A 473 13.87 -6.10 -2.91
C GLU A 473 13.93 -5.56 -1.47
N LYS A 474 13.26 -6.20 -0.53
CA LYS A 474 13.26 -5.79 0.88
C LYS A 474 14.63 -5.97 1.55
N ALA A 475 15.31 -7.08 1.27
CA ALA A 475 16.68 -7.31 1.75
C ALA A 475 17.66 -6.28 1.19
N LYS A 476 17.60 -5.99 -0.10
CA LYS A 476 18.42 -4.97 -0.76
C LYS A 476 18.19 -3.58 -0.18
N ASP A 477 16.92 -3.19 0.02
CA ASP A 477 16.57 -1.90 0.63
C ASP A 477 17.13 -1.77 2.05
N PHE A 478 17.03 -2.85 2.85
CA PHE A 478 17.58 -2.87 4.20
C PHE A 478 19.11 -2.75 4.20
N ILE A 479 19.79 -3.55 3.38
CA ILE A 479 21.26 -3.53 3.25
C ILE A 479 21.71 -2.13 2.81
N THR A 480 21.08 -1.53 1.80
CA THR A 480 21.43 -0.21 1.31
C THR A 480 21.32 0.84 2.43
N LYS A 481 20.25 0.81 3.23
CA LYS A 481 20.08 1.73 4.36
C LYS A 481 21.05 1.45 5.50
N ALA A 482 21.35 0.18 5.77
CA ALA A 482 22.35 -0.20 6.76
C ALA A 482 23.72 0.34 6.40
N PHE A 483 24.16 0.18 5.16
CA PHE A 483 25.49 0.65 4.71
C PHE A 483 25.57 2.16 4.44
N THR A 484 24.46 2.88 4.32
CA THR A 484 24.51 4.34 4.14
C THR A 484 24.32 5.08 5.45
N ILE A 485 23.11 4.99 6.02
CA ILE A 485 22.72 5.83 7.18
C ILE A 485 23.32 5.29 8.48
N ILE A 486 23.18 3.98 8.73
CA ILE A 486 23.60 3.40 10.01
C ILE A 486 25.11 3.36 10.10
N PHE A 487 25.79 2.99 9.02
CA PHE A 487 27.27 3.03 8.97
C PHE A 487 27.83 4.42 9.27
N LEU A 488 27.28 5.48 8.64
CA LEU A 488 27.73 6.84 8.94
C LEU A 488 27.47 7.22 10.40
N ALA A 489 26.28 6.87 10.90
CA ALA A 489 25.90 7.18 12.27
C ALA A 489 26.75 6.42 13.31
N THR A 490 27.12 5.16 13.05
CA THR A 490 28.03 4.42 13.95
C THR A 490 29.43 5.02 14.01
N ILE A 491 29.96 5.48 12.88
CA ILE A 491 31.24 6.20 12.86
C ILE A 491 31.16 7.49 13.68
N VAL A 492 30.08 8.27 13.53
CA VAL A 492 29.87 9.50 14.29
C VAL A 492 29.78 9.22 15.79
N ILE A 493 29.02 8.18 16.18
CA ILE A 493 28.88 7.78 17.60
C ILE A 493 30.23 7.30 18.14
N TRP A 494 30.94 6.44 17.39
CA TRP A 494 32.29 6.01 17.78
C TRP A 494 33.23 7.22 18.00
N PHE A 495 33.22 8.19 17.08
CA PHE A 495 34.02 9.42 17.24
C PHE A 495 33.64 10.18 18.51
N LEU A 496 32.36 10.37 18.78
CA LEU A 496 31.90 11.06 19.99
C LEU A 496 32.21 10.29 21.29
N GLN A 497 32.30 8.96 21.23
CA GLN A 497 32.68 8.13 22.38
C GLN A 497 34.19 8.10 22.65
N THR A 498 34.99 8.16 21.58
CA THR A 498 36.45 7.95 21.64
C THR A 498 37.23 9.22 21.96
N PHE A 499 36.69 10.40 21.62
CA PHE A 499 37.39 11.66 21.76
C PHE A 499 36.80 12.61 22.82
N ASP A 500 37.68 13.38 23.46
CA ASP A 500 37.31 14.51 24.32
C ASP A 500 37.19 15.82 23.51
N VAL A 501 36.86 16.94 24.18
CA VAL A 501 36.74 18.29 23.58
C VAL A 501 38.05 18.76 22.93
N ARG A 502 39.18 18.20 23.35
CA ARG A 502 40.53 18.55 22.83
C ARG A 502 41.04 17.57 21.78
N LEU A 503 40.16 16.64 21.32
CA LEU A 503 40.50 15.57 20.38
C LEU A 503 41.59 14.59 20.90
N ASN A 504 41.72 14.43 22.22
CA ASN A 504 42.50 13.35 22.79
C ASN A 504 41.65 12.10 22.93
N VAL A 505 42.29 10.93 22.83
CA VAL A 505 41.61 9.63 23.06
C VAL A 505 41.29 9.50 24.53
N VAL A 506 40.03 9.24 24.85
CA VAL A 506 39.53 9.16 26.21
C VAL A 506 39.71 7.75 26.75
N THR A 507 40.23 7.64 27.97
CA THR A 507 40.37 6.37 28.70
C THR A 507 39.15 6.09 29.59
N ASP A 508 38.42 7.14 30.03
CA ASP A 508 37.19 7.01 30.82
C ASP A 508 36.01 7.61 30.04
N SER A 509 34.96 6.84 29.83
CA SER A 509 33.78 7.24 29.05
C SER A 509 33.11 8.55 29.54
N LYS A 510 33.34 8.95 30.76
CA LYS A 510 32.80 10.21 31.33
C LYS A 510 33.37 11.47 30.66
N ASP A 511 34.58 11.39 30.17
CA ASP A 511 35.30 12.54 29.59
C ASP A 511 35.05 12.67 28.07
N SER A 512 34.25 11.77 27.50
CA SER A 512 33.92 11.74 26.08
C SER A 512 32.98 12.87 25.67
N LEU A 513 33.10 13.30 24.42
CA LEU A 513 32.17 14.26 23.80
C LEU A 513 30.71 13.81 23.94
N LEU A 514 30.45 12.51 23.83
CA LEU A 514 29.12 11.95 23.97
C LEU A 514 28.57 12.08 25.40
N ALA A 515 29.40 11.88 26.42
CA ALA A 515 29.04 12.08 27.81
C ALA A 515 28.76 13.58 28.12
N LEU A 516 29.51 14.48 27.53
CA LEU A 516 29.27 15.92 27.66
C LEU A 516 27.93 16.33 27.06
N ILE A 517 27.60 15.85 25.85
CA ILE A 517 26.31 16.07 25.21
C ILE A 517 25.18 15.43 26.04
N GLY A 518 25.37 14.21 26.54
CA GLY A 518 24.45 13.52 27.44
C GLY A 518 24.19 14.31 28.72
N GLY A 519 25.24 14.86 29.34
CA GLY A 519 25.15 15.71 30.54
C GLY A 519 24.42 17.03 30.30
N LEU A 520 24.53 17.64 29.11
CA LEU A 520 23.78 18.83 28.73
C LEU A 520 22.29 18.56 28.57
N ILE A 521 21.93 17.35 28.13
CA ILE A 521 20.52 16.94 27.90
C ILE A 521 19.91 16.35 29.17
N ALA A 522 20.69 15.78 30.09
CA ALA A 522 20.23 15.14 31.32
C ALA A 522 19.23 15.98 32.15
N PRO A 523 19.40 17.32 32.30
CA PRO A 523 18.44 18.15 33.04
C PRO A 523 17.01 18.15 32.46
N VAL A 524 16.86 17.92 31.15
CA VAL A 524 15.54 17.85 30.51
C VAL A 524 14.75 16.63 31.02
N PHE A 525 15.45 15.56 31.40
CA PHE A 525 14.85 14.33 31.92
C PHE A 525 14.83 14.27 33.45
N ALA A 526 15.39 15.27 34.13
CA ALA A 526 15.37 15.37 35.59
C ALA A 526 13.96 15.30 36.22
N PRO A 527 12.90 15.94 35.63
CA PRO A 527 11.53 15.80 36.15
C PRO A 527 10.97 14.38 36.12
N LEU A 528 11.55 13.52 35.28
CA LEU A 528 11.17 12.10 35.15
C LEU A 528 12.01 11.18 36.07
N GLY A 529 12.91 11.74 36.88
CA GLY A 529 13.82 10.99 37.74
C GLY A 529 15.09 10.49 37.04
N PHE A 530 15.34 10.89 35.78
CA PHE A 530 16.47 10.47 34.97
C PHE A 530 17.49 11.63 34.82
N ASN A 531 18.23 11.91 35.85
CA ASN A 531 19.26 12.98 35.85
C ASN A 531 20.69 12.40 35.71
N ASP A 532 20.83 11.29 35.01
CA ASP A 532 22.13 10.65 34.73
C ASP A 532 22.50 10.85 33.24
N TRP A 533 23.74 11.29 33.00
CA TRP A 533 24.28 11.46 31.66
C TRP A 533 24.26 10.14 30.85
N ARG A 534 24.40 8.98 31.51
CA ARG A 534 24.38 7.65 30.88
C ARG A 534 23.03 7.35 30.23
N ILE A 535 21.94 7.72 30.89
CA ILE A 535 20.58 7.52 30.35
C ILE A 535 20.35 8.42 29.16
N SER A 536 20.80 9.68 29.25
CA SER A 536 20.70 10.62 28.12
C SER A 536 21.56 10.18 26.94
N THR A 537 22.74 9.65 27.18
CA THR A 537 23.62 9.07 26.16
C THR A 537 22.95 7.85 25.50
N ALA A 538 22.35 6.94 26.29
CA ALA A 538 21.64 5.80 25.76
C ALA A 538 20.43 6.20 24.93
N LEU A 539 19.74 7.30 25.26
CA LEU A 539 18.66 7.84 24.43
C LEU A 539 19.18 8.38 23.09
N ILE A 540 20.31 9.08 23.09
CA ILE A 540 20.93 9.61 21.85
C ILE A 540 21.35 8.46 20.94
N THR A 541 22.07 7.47 21.46
CA THR A 541 22.50 6.30 20.68
C THR A 541 21.31 5.49 20.19
N GLY A 542 20.26 5.35 21.03
CA GLY A 542 18.99 4.68 20.69
C GLY A 542 18.19 5.38 19.59
N PHE A 543 18.44 6.66 19.34
CA PHE A 543 17.86 7.36 18.20
C PHE A 543 18.41 6.85 16.86
N THR A 544 19.64 6.41 16.84
CA THR A 544 20.31 5.84 15.67
C THR A 544 19.88 4.39 15.46
N ALA A 545 20.02 3.58 16.50
CA ALA A 545 19.62 2.19 16.51
C ALA A 545 19.08 1.85 17.91
N LYS A 546 17.84 1.37 18.00
CA LYS A 546 17.19 1.09 19.30
C LYS A 546 17.94 0.06 20.13
N GLU A 547 18.59 -0.88 19.47
CA GLU A 547 19.41 -1.93 20.06
C GLU A 547 20.62 -1.36 20.84
N SER A 548 21.17 -0.23 20.38
CA SER A 548 22.33 0.42 21.02
C SER A 548 22.02 0.94 22.43
N VAL A 549 20.75 1.11 22.79
CA VAL A 549 20.34 1.47 24.16
C VAL A 549 20.85 0.45 25.18
N VAL A 550 20.70 -0.84 24.87
CA VAL A 550 21.12 -1.91 25.76
C VAL A 550 22.64 -1.92 25.91
N SER A 551 23.39 -1.84 24.80
CA SER A 551 24.86 -1.84 24.84
C SER A 551 25.46 -0.59 25.50
N THR A 552 24.71 0.52 25.55
CA THR A 552 25.15 1.74 26.23
C THR A 552 24.83 1.74 27.72
N LEU A 553 23.81 1.00 28.15
CA LEU A 553 23.40 0.90 29.57
C LEU A 553 24.08 -0.25 30.32
N THR A 554 24.56 -1.27 29.62
CA THR A 554 25.32 -2.39 30.18
C THR A 554 26.82 -2.12 30.12
#